data_7cb5cdbad92888ba82fe1804409b5143
#
_entry.id   7cb5cdbad92888ba82fe1804409b5143
#
_cell.length_a   1.000
_cell.length_b   1.000
_cell.length_c   1.000
_cell.angle_alpha   90.00
_cell.angle_beta   90.00
_cell.angle_gamma   90.00
#
_symmetry.space_group_name_H-M   'P 1'
#
loop_
_entity.id
_entity.type
_entity.pdbx_description
1 polymer ?
#
loop_
_entity_poly.entity_id
_entity_poly.type
_entity_poly.pdbx_seq_one_letter_code
_entity_poly.pdbx_strand_id
1 'polypeptide(L)'
;MDDWWFQAFPLAPYGRKPPGSSQMLYLIAYDIANPKRLARIASVCEDYGVRVQYSLFECHLEPRQMDNLWLSLLDEIDDSEDRIVAYSMDSRCARDTRTAGTMVCAEKVVCYLV
;
A
#
# COMPACT_ATOMS: atom_id res chain seq x y z
N MET A 1 11.50 12.22 -14.79
CA MET A 1 11.50 11.49 -14.24
C MET A 1 10.60 11.36 -13.47
N ASP A 2 9.98 11.27 -13.32
CA ASP A 2 9.04 11.25 -12.66
C ASP A 2 8.57 10.04 -12.15
N ASP A 3 9.15 8.90 -12.39
CA ASP A 3 8.71 7.61 -11.93
C ASP A 3 9.61 7.02 -10.88
N TRP A 4 10.40 7.85 -10.19
CA TRP A 4 11.30 7.35 -9.17
C TRP A 4 10.52 6.60 -8.07
N TRP A 5 9.35 7.09 -7.71
CA TRP A 5 8.56 6.49 -6.64
C TRP A 5 8.06 5.10 -7.04
N PHE A 6 7.83 4.93 -8.33
CA PHE A 6 7.42 3.63 -8.82
C PHE A 6 8.60 2.68 -8.88
N GLN A 7 9.76 3.20 -9.24
CA GLN A 7 10.97 2.40 -9.31
C GLN A 7 11.48 2.00 -7.94
N ALA A 8 11.06 2.68 -6.90
CA ALA A 8 11.43 2.33 -5.54
C ALA A 8 10.94 0.94 -5.13
N PHE A 9 10.03 0.37 -5.91
CA PHE A 9 9.49 -0.94 -5.62
C PHE A 9 9.67 -1.88 -6.80
N PRO A 10 10.91 -2.17 -7.17
CA PRO A 10 11.16 -2.97 -8.37
C PRO A 10 10.62 -4.38 -8.27
N LEU A 11 10.40 -4.88 -7.07
CA LEU A 11 9.90 -6.24 -6.86
C LEU A 11 8.43 -6.27 -6.56
N ALA A 12 7.73 -5.15 -6.69
CA ALA A 12 6.30 -5.11 -6.42
C ALA A 12 5.58 -6.05 -7.38
N PRO A 13 4.55 -6.74 -6.89
CA PRO A 13 3.85 -7.71 -7.72
C PRO A 13 3.13 -7.08 -8.92
N TYR A 14 2.82 -5.80 -8.82
CA TYR A 14 2.17 -5.11 -9.93
C TYR A 14 3.19 -4.54 -10.91
N GLY A 15 4.47 -4.67 -10.64
CA GLY A 15 5.50 -4.33 -11.56
C GLY A 15 5.64 -2.85 -11.85
N ARG A 16 6.18 -2.56 -13.04
CA ARG A 16 6.40 -1.20 -13.42
C ARG A 16 5.17 -0.55 -13.95
N LYS A 17 5.07 0.75 -13.76
CA LYS A 17 4.00 1.55 -14.34
C LYS A 17 4.18 1.59 -15.86
N PRO A 18 3.23 1.09 -16.63
CA PRO A 18 3.32 1.18 -18.08
C PRO A 18 3.05 2.61 -18.55
N PRO A 19 3.54 2.96 -19.75
CA PRO A 19 3.26 4.27 -20.31
C PRO A 19 1.76 4.52 -20.38
N GLY A 20 1.34 5.71 -19.99
CA GLY A 20 -0.07 6.07 -20.02
C GLY A 20 -0.89 5.47 -18.91
N SER A 21 -0.28 4.75 -17.99
CA SER A 21 -0.97 4.17 -16.87
C SER A 21 -1.52 5.26 -15.95
N SER A 22 -2.71 5.01 -15.39
CA SER A 22 -3.32 5.90 -14.40
C SER A 22 -3.09 5.40 -12.98
N GLN A 23 -2.04 4.64 -12.76
CA GLN A 23 -1.74 4.13 -11.43
C GLN A 23 -1.48 5.25 -10.44
N MET A 24 -1.91 5.00 -9.22
CA MET A 24 -1.69 5.91 -8.11
C MET A 24 -1.14 5.13 -6.93
N LEU A 25 -0.56 5.86 -6.00
CA LEU A 25 -0.13 5.27 -4.73
C LEU A 25 -1.26 5.37 -3.74
N TYR A 26 -1.63 4.23 -3.18
CA TYR A 26 -2.63 4.18 -2.11
C TYR A 26 -1.95 3.73 -0.82
N LEU A 27 -2.20 4.45 0.25
CA LEU A 27 -1.74 4.07 1.57
C LEU A 27 -2.93 3.48 2.31
N ILE A 28 -2.79 2.22 2.72
CA ILE A 28 -3.84 1.53 3.45
C ILE A 28 -3.39 1.39 4.90
N ALA A 29 -4.10 2.04 5.80
CA ALA A 29 -3.83 1.96 7.23
C ALA A 29 -5.01 1.31 7.91
N TYR A 30 -4.75 0.46 8.88
CA TYR A 30 -5.82 -0.23 9.55
C TYR A 30 -5.55 -0.44 11.02
N ASP A 31 -6.65 -0.58 11.77
CA ASP A 31 -6.63 -0.88 13.19
C ASP A 31 -7.68 -1.96 13.40
N ILE A 32 -7.24 -3.20 13.58
CA ILE A 32 -8.10 -4.38 13.60
C ILE A 32 -8.03 -5.01 14.97
N ALA A 33 -9.18 -5.18 15.61
CA ALA A 33 -9.24 -5.63 16.99
C ALA A 33 -8.95 -7.11 17.17
N ASN A 34 -9.35 -7.94 16.22
CA ASN A 34 -9.25 -9.39 16.36
C ASN A 34 -8.01 -9.92 15.63
N PRO A 35 -7.14 -10.71 16.31
CA PRO A 35 -5.91 -11.18 15.68
C PRO A 35 -6.12 -11.99 14.41
N LYS A 36 -7.19 -12.78 14.33
CA LYS A 36 -7.46 -13.57 13.14
C LYS A 36 -7.89 -12.69 11.97
N ARG A 37 -8.72 -11.70 12.25
CA ARG A 37 -9.10 -10.73 11.21
C ARG A 37 -7.90 -9.91 10.80
N LEU A 38 -7.07 -9.53 11.75
CA LEU A 38 -5.85 -8.79 11.46
C LEU A 38 -5.00 -9.55 10.44
N ALA A 39 -4.80 -10.85 10.65
CA ALA A 39 -4.00 -11.67 9.76
C ALA A 39 -4.62 -11.73 8.36
N ARG A 40 -5.94 -11.85 8.28
CA ARG A 40 -6.61 -11.89 6.97
C ARG A 40 -6.54 -10.56 6.24
N ILE A 41 -6.71 -9.46 6.97
CA ILE A 41 -6.59 -8.13 6.39
C ILE A 41 -5.18 -7.91 5.85
N ALA A 42 -4.17 -8.28 6.64
CA ALA A 42 -2.79 -8.15 6.18
C ALA A 42 -2.54 -9.00 4.94
N SER A 43 -3.06 -10.21 4.92
CA SER A 43 -2.89 -11.09 3.78
C SER A 43 -3.52 -10.51 2.51
N VAL A 44 -4.70 -9.93 2.62
CA VAL A 44 -5.34 -9.26 1.49
C VAL A 44 -4.48 -8.12 0.99
N CYS A 45 -3.98 -7.29 1.90
CA CYS A 45 -3.14 -6.16 1.51
C CYS A 45 -1.85 -6.62 0.85
N GLU A 46 -1.28 -7.73 1.30
CA GLU A 46 -0.05 -8.26 0.72
C GLU A 46 -0.22 -8.68 -0.73
N ASP A 47 -1.42 -9.04 -1.12
CA ASP A 47 -1.69 -9.38 -2.52
C ASP A 47 -1.66 -8.15 -3.43
N TYR A 48 -1.75 -6.96 -2.87
CA TYR A 48 -1.89 -5.74 -3.66
C TYR A 48 -0.75 -4.75 -3.45
N GLY A 49 0.05 -4.92 -2.42
CA GLY A 49 1.08 -3.95 -2.14
C GLY A 49 2.16 -4.43 -1.20
N VAL A 50 2.88 -3.49 -0.62
CA VAL A 50 4.05 -3.74 0.21
C VAL A 50 3.82 -3.16 1.59
N ARG A 51 4.05 -3.98 2.61
CA ARG A 51 3.97 -3.51 3.98
C ARG A 51 5.16 -2.62 4.29
N VAL A 52 4.89 -1.42 4.80
CA VAL A 52 5.95 -0.50 5.18
C VAL A 52 6.02 -0.29 6.67
N GLN A 53 4.92 -0.56 7.38
CA GLN A 53 4.88 -0.60 8.84
C GLN A 53 3.84 -1.62 9.22
N TYR A 54 3.72 -1.93 10.52
CA TYR A 54 2.84 -2.99 10.98
C TYR A 54 1.47 -2.99 10.35
N SER A 55 0.81 -1.86 10.33
CA SER A 55 -0.55 -1.75 9.83
C SER A 55 -0.65 -0.70 8.74
N LEU A 56 0.40 -0.60 7.93
CA LEU A 56 0.45 0.37 6.83
C LEU A 56 1.02 -0.31 5.60
N PHE A 57 0.26 -0.27 4.51
CA PHE A 57 0.68 -0.82 3.23
C PHE A 57 0.71 0.27 2.19
N GLU A 58 1.63 0.15 1.25
CA GLU A 58 1.70 1.01 0.08
C GLU A 58 1.37 0.17 -1.14
N CYS A 59 0.37 0.62 -1.89
CA CYS A 59 -0.14 -0.11 -3.04
C CYS A 59 -0.14 0.79 -4.25
N HIS A 60 0.59 0.40 -5.29
CA HIS A 60 0.62 1.12 -6.56
C HIS A 60 -0.37 0.47 -7.50
N LEU A 61 -1.55 1.06 -7.64
CA LEU A 61 -2.66 0.40 -8.30
C LEU A 61 -3.38 1.36 -9.22
N GLU A 62 -4.02 0.80 -10.24
CA GLU A 62 -5.02 1.54 -10.98
C GLU A 62 -6.31 1.58 -10.16
N PRO A 63 -7.17 2.58 -10.40
CA PRO A 63 -8.39 2.71 -9.60
C PRO A 63 -9.26 1.45 -9.55
N ARG A 64 -9.34 0.72 -10.65
CA ARG A 64 -10.11 -0.52 -10.66
C ARG A 64 -9.54 -1.56 -9.70
N GLN A 65 -8.22 -1.66 -9.68
CA GLN A 65 -7.56 -2.58 -8.75
C GLN A 65 -7.79 -2.16 -7.31
N MET A 66 -7.77 -0.86 -7.06
CA MET A 66 -8.06 -0.34 -5.72
C MET A 66 -9.48 -0.66 -5.31
N ASP A 67 -10.44 -0.57 -6.23
CA ASP A 67 -11.82 -0.92 -5.93
C ASP A 67 -11.92 -2.39 -5.53
N ASN A 68 -11.20 -3.26 -6.23
CA ASN A 68 -11.20 -4.69 -5.90
C ASN A 68 -10.58 -4.94 -4.54
N LEU A 69 -9.48 -4.28 -4.24
CA LEU A 69 -8.85 -4.38 -2.93
C LEU A 69 -9.82 -3.93 -1.84
N TRP A 70 -10.48 -2.79 -2.05
CA TRP A 70 -11.39 -2.23 -1.07
C TRP A 70 -12.54 -3.18 -0.77
N LEU A 71 -13.12 -3.78 -1.81
CA LEU A 71 -14.20 -4.73 -1.60
C LEU A 71 -13.73 -5.95 -0.82
N SER A 72 -12.53 -6.43 -1.10
CA SER A 72 -11.97 -7.57 -0.36
C SER A 72 -11.76 -7.23 1.11
N LEU A 73 -11.31 -6.00 1.39
CA LEU A 73 -11.14 -5.56 2.77
C LEU A 73 -12.47 -5.45 3.49
N LEU A 74 -13.48 -4.92 2.81
CA LEU A 74 -14.81 -4.79 3.43
C LEU A 74 -15.41 -6.14 3.76
N ASP A 75 -15.07 -7.18 3.02
CA ASP A 75 -15.54 -8.52 3.32
C ASP A 75 -14.96 -9.07 4.61
N GLU A 76 -13.82 -8.55 5.05
CA GLU A 76 -13.12 -9.11 6.20
C GLU A 76 -13.33 -8.33 7.48
N ILE A 77 -13.64 -7.05 7.42
CA ILE A 77 -13.67 -6.23 8.63
C ILE A 77 -14.96 -6.38 9.39
N ASP A 78 -14.90 -6.03 10.67
CA ASP A 78 -16.06 -5.89 11.53
C ASP A 78 -16.23 -4.39 11.76
N ASP A 79 -17.29 -3.81 11.19
CA ASP A 79 -17.50 -2.37 11.22
C ASP A 79 -17.60 -1.81 12.63
N SER A 80 -17.97 -2.63 13.59
CA SER A 80 -18.16 -2.16 14.95
C SER A 80 -16.88 -2.14 15.77
N GLU A 81 -15.83 -2.83 15.30
CA GLU A 81 -14.59 -2.96 16.06
C GLU A 81 -13.35 -2.50 15.30
N ASP A 82 -13.43 -2.52 13.98
CA ASP A 82 -12.25 -2.33 13.14
C ASP A 82 -12.32 -1.02 12.39
N ARG A 83 -11.15 -0.58 11.93
CA ARG A 83 -11.07 0.63 11.13
C ARG A 83 -10.03 0.44 10.03
N ILE A 84 -10.39 0.86 8.82
CA ILE A 84 -9.48 0.88 7.68
C ILE A 84 -9.63 2.21 6.98
N VAL A 85 -8.52 2.80 6.58
CA VAL A 85 -8.53 4.04 5.82
C VAL A 85 -7.58 3.90 4.65
N ALA A 86 -7.97 4.44 3.52
CA ALA A 86 -7.14 4.46 2.32
C ALA A 86 -6.95 5.90 1.88
N TYR A 87 -5.68 6.29 1.74
CA TYR A 87 -5.32 7.60 1.20
C TYR A 87 -4.77 7.40 -0.19
N SER A 88 -5.17 8.25 -1.12
CA SER A 88 -4.63 8.18 -2.47
C SER A 88 -3.70 9.37 -2.71
N MET A 89 -2.58 9.10 -3.38
CA MET A 89 -1.59 10.11 -3.69
C MET A 89 -1.12 9.93 -5.12
N ASP A 90 -0.94 11.04 -5.83
CA ASP A 90 -0.33 10.98 -7.14
C ASP A 90 1.19 10.88 -6.98
N SER A 91 1.90 10.71 -8.09
CA SER A 91 3.35 10.53 -8.04
C SER A 91 4.07 11.73 -7.46
N ARG A 92 3.53 12.91 -7.65
CA ARG A 92 4.13 14.12 -7.12
C ARG A 92 4.12 14.14 -5.60
N CYS A 93 2.98 13.82 -5.01
CA CYS A 93 2.87 13.75 -3.56
C CYS A 93 3.74 12.64 -3.00
N ALA A 94 3.82 11.52 -3.71
CA ALA A 94 4.65 10.41 -3.27
C ALA A 94 6.12 10.79 -3.24
N ARG A 95 6.57 11.56 -4.22
CA ARG A 95 7.96 12.00 -4.25
C ARG A 95 8.33 12.92 -3.09
N ASP A 96 7.36 13.60 -2.53
CA ASP A 96 7.60 14.49 -1.40
C ASP A 96 7.59 13.77 -0.06
N THR A 97 7.38 12.47 -0.07
CA THR A 97 7.35 11.67 1.15
C THR A 97 8.73 11.70 1.83
N ARG A 98 8.71 11.87 3.13
CA ARG A 98 9.92 11.85 3.93
C ARG A 98 9.87 10.67 4.88
N THR A 99 11.01 10.03 5.04
CA THR A 99 11.12 8.91 5.95
C THR A 99 12.36 9.08 6.82
N ALA A 100 12.33 8.45 7.97
CA ALA A 100 13.46 8.42 8.86
C ALA A 100 13.38 7.15 9.68
N GLY A 101 14.54 6.62 10.05
CA GLY A 101 14.58 5.45 10.90
C GLY A 101 14.53 4.15 10.13
N THR A 102 14.22 3.07 10.83
CA THR A 102 14.20 1.73 10.26
C THR A 102 12.81 1.35 9.78
N MET A 103 12.72 0.76 8.60
CA MET A 103 11.45 0.31 8.04
C MET A 103 11.23 -1.16 8.34
N VAL A 104 9.97 -1.55 8.49
CA VAL A 104 9.62 -2.94 8.79
C VAL A 104 10.02 -3.87 7.66
N CYS A 105 9.81 -3.47 6.42
CA CYS A 105 10.15 -4.28 5.26
C CYS A 105 11.37 -3.70 4.58
N ALA A 106 12.51 -3.80 5.22
CA ALA A 106 13.70 -3.09 4.80
C ALA A 106 14.14 -3.44 3.38
N GLU A 107 14.06 -4.71 3.01
CA GLU A 107 14.55 -5.08 1.69
C GLU A 107 13.68 -4.53 0.58
N LYS A 108 12.46 -4.15 0.89
CA LYS A 108 11.54 -3.62 -0.12
C LYS A 108 11.49 -2.11 -0.15
N VAL A 109 11.81 -1.46 0.95
CA VAL A 109 11.59 -0.04 1.05
C VAL A 109 12.88 0.75 1.17
N VAL A 110 14.01 0.09 1.09
CA VAL A 110 15.27 0.78 1.19
C VAL A 110 15.39 1.87 0.13
N CYS A 111 14.79 1.68 -1.02
CA CYS A 111 14.82 2.68 -2.08
C CYS A 111 14.09 3.96 -1.72
N TYR A 112 13.18 3.88 -0.78
CA TYR A 112 12.47 5.05 -0.33
C TYR A 112 13.33 5.98 0.49
N LEU A 113 14.39 5.47 1.05
CA LEU A 113 15.20 6.24 1.98
C LEU A 113 16.20 7.13 1.26
N VAL A 114 16.18 7.10 -0.03
CA VAL A 114 17.13 7.91 -0.79
C VAL A 114 16.69 9.33 -0.95
#